data_629a6536cf611c48cf9a172d8db0b82a
#
_entry.id   629a6536cf611c48cf9a172d8db0b82a
#
_cell.length_a   1.000
_cell.length_b   1.000
_cell.length_c   1.000
_cell.angle_alpha   90.00
_cell.angle_beta   90.00
_cell.angle_gamma   90.00
#
_symmetry.space_group_name_H-M   'P 1'
#
loop_
_entity.id
_entity.type
_entity.pdbx_description
1 polymer ?
#
loop_
_entity_poly.entity_id
_entity_poly.type
_entity_poly.pdbx_seq_one_letter_code
_entity_poly.pdbx_strand_id
1 'polypeptide(L)'
;MFSLLQKIGKALMTPIAVLPVGALLLRLGFGDIPFIDAQVALIMKSAGDAIFTNLDLIFGIGIAYGLSRDNHGSSALAGAIGVLIAKAVYITIDKDINMGIFVGIIMGVVAGTLYNRFYNIKLPEFLGFFGGKRFVPIITSISAIVVGVLAGYFWHFAQSGIDSFSNMIIGLNEVGTFIYGVLNRLLIPLGLHHILNSVFWFQLGEYSYIKDGVEVVANGDLHRFFAGDKSAGVYMSGFFVVMMFGLPSMALAIYLNTPQSQRQKAGAILFGVAFTSFLTGITEPLEFLFLFVAPLIFLLHAILTGLALSVAQMLDIHAGFGFSAGFIDYIINYKLATNPIYILPLGGVFAFIYFITSYYTIKIFRLKIFTEDSEVVSKNIDENAQLFIKALGGAENIIETDACITRLRMKLKDTTNLKDEDFIALGAKGVIRPDKESIQIVLGTQSESVAEGIRSGLLVL
;
A
#
# COMPACT_ATOMS: atom_id res chain seq x y z
N MET A 1 19.69 1.51 3.63
CA MET A 1 18.51 2.04 4.34
C MET A 1 17.29 2.18 3.40
N PHE A 2 17.42 2.85 2.26
CA PHE A 2 16.32 3.07 1.31
C PHE A 2 15.71 1.77 0.74
N SER A 3 16.52 0.78 0.35
CA SER A 3 16.05 -0.52 -0.14
C SER A 3 15.26 -1.31 0.92
N LEU A 4 15.63 -1.20 2.19
CA LEU A 4 14.88 -1.83 3.28
C LEU A 4 13.49 -1.19 3.45
N LEU A 5 13.40 0.15 3.41
CA LEU A 5 12.12 0.86 3.47
C LEU A 5 11.19 0.46 2.32
N GLN A 6 11.74 0.31 1.10
CA GLN A 6 10.96 -0.18 -0.04
C GLN A 6 10.47 -1.63 0.15
N LYS A 7 11.30 -2.51 0.72
CA LYS A 7 10.89 -3.88 1.04
C LYS A 7 9.79 -3.91 2.10
N ILE A 8 9.88 -3.08 3.14
CA ILE A 8 8.83 -2.92 4.15
C ILE A 8 7.55 -2.40 3.51
N GLY A 9 7.62 -1.34 2.68
CA GLY A 9 6.47 -0.80 1.98
C GLY A 9 5.76 -1.85 1.12
N LYS A 10 6.52 -2.70 0.40
CA LYS A 10 5.95 -3.83 -0.34
C LYS A 10 5.29 -4.86 0.58
N ALA A 11 5.96 -5.23 1.67
CA ALA A 11 5.44 -6.23 2.61
C ALA A 11 4.16 -5.77 3.32
N LEU A 12 3.94 -4.46 3.45
CA LEU A 12 2.69 -3.87 3.98
C LEU A 12 1.47 -4.10 3.06
N MET A 13 1.66 -4.33 1.76
CA MET A 13 0.54 -4.54 0.84
C MET A 13 -0.28 -5.79 1.19
N THR A 14 0.36 -6.86 1.64
CA THR A 14 -0.33 -8.12 1.98
C THR A 14 -1.30 -7.97 3.17
N PRO A 15 -0.91 -7.43 4.33
CA PRO A 15 -1.84 -7.19 5.43
C PRO A 15 -2.92 -6.13 5.09
N ILE A 16 -2.60 -5.11 4.32
CA ILE A 16 -3.55 -4.08 3.90
C ILE A 16 -4.65 -4.68 3.00
N ALA A 17 -4.33 -5.69 2.17
CA ALA A 17 -5.31 -6.35 1.32
C ALA A 17 -6.44 -7.08 2.08
N VAL A 18 -6.32 -7.28 3.40
CA VAL A 18 -7.37 -7.87 4.25
C VAL A 18 -8.38 -6.81 4.72
N LEU A 19 -7.99 -5.54 4.78
CA LEU A 19 -8.83 -4.45 5.30
C LEU A 19 -10.19 -4.31 4.58
N PRO A 20 -10.30 -4.47 3.24
CA PRO A 20 -11.58 -4.39 2.54
C PRO A 20 -12.62 -5.33 3.08
N VAL A 21 -12.24 -6.58 3.35
CA VAL A 21 -13.16 -7.59 3.88
C VAL A 21 -13.62 -7.21 5.28
N GLY A 22 -12.67 -6.79 6.14
CA GLY A 22 -12.98 -6.32 7.49
C GLY A 22 -13.95 -5.14 7.48
N ALA A 23 -13.68 -4.13 6.65
CA ALA A 23 -14.52 -2.95 6.55
C ALA A 23 -15.92 -3.24 5.97
N LEU A 24 -16.00 -4.08 4.94
CA LEU A 24 -17.29 -4.51 4.38
C LEU A 24 -18.11 -5.25 5.44
N LEU A 25 -17.52 -6.18 6.17
CA LEU A 25 -18.18 -6.91 7.24
C LEU A 25 -18.66 -5.97 8.35
N LEU A 26 -17.82 -5.03 8.81
CA LEU A 26 -18.22 -4.00 9.75
C LEU A 26 -19.42 -3.20 9.23
N ARG A 27 -19.36 -2.72 8.00
CA ARG A 27 -20.40 -1.89 7.40
C ARG A 27 -21.72 -2.63 7.28
N LEU A 28 -21.71 -3.87 6.83
CA LEU A 28 -22.90 -4.74 6.77
C LEU A 28 -23.47 -5.03 8.17
N GLY A 29 -22.60 -4.97 9.18
CA GLY A 29 -22.91 -5.20 10.58
C GLY A 29 -23.55 -4.02 11.32
N PHE A 30 -23.71 -2.84 10.71
CA PHE A 30 -24.34 -1.69 11.38
C PHE A 30 -25.86 -1.82 11.59
N GLY A 31 -26.51 -2.79 10.93
CA GLY A 31 -27.94 -3.07 11.11
C GLY A 31 -28.89 -2.04 10.50
N ASP A 32 -28.37 -1.11 9.70
CA ASP A 32 -29.17 -0.07 9.01
C ASP A 32 -29.56 -0.42 7.58
N ILE A 33 -29.22 -1.64 7.14
CA ILE A 33 -29.54 -2.17 5.81
C ILE A 33 -30.84 -2.96 5.88
N PRO A 34 -31.91 -2.55 5.19
CA PRO A 34 -33.27 -3.06 5.40
C PRO A 34 -33.48 -4.55 5.17
N PHE A 35 -32.59 -5.22 4.43
CA PHE A 35 -32.70 -6.65 4.07
C PHE A 35 -31.70 -7.54 4.81
N ILE A 36 -30.97 -7.00 5.76
CA ILE A 36 -30.06 -7.78 6.61
C ILE A 36 -30.74 -7.97 7.97
N ASP A 37 -30.97 -9.23 8.34
CA ASP A 37 -31.49 -9.58 9.67
C ASP A 37 -30.53 -9.10 10.77
N ALA A 38 -31.10 -8.68 11.91
CA ALA A 38 -30.33 -8.11 13.02
C ALA A 38 -29.26 -9.08 13.57
N GLN A 39 -29.56 -10.38 13.61
CA GLN A 39 -28.59 -11.40 14.06
C GLN A 39 -27.46 -11.58 13.04
N VAL A 40 -27.79 -11.56 11.75
CA VAL A 40 -26.80 -11.61 10.66
C VAL A 40 -25.90 -10.37 10.71
N ALA A 41 -26.49 -9.19 10.91
CA ALA A 41 -25.72 -7.94 11.08
C ALA A 41 -24.75 -8.04 12.26
N LEU A 42 -25.19 -8.55 13.42
CA LEU A 42 -24.33 -8.73 14.58
C LEU A 42 -23.15 -9.69 14.32
N ILE A 43 -23.42 -10.79 13.60
CA ILE A 43 -22.35 -11.75 13.20
C ILE A 43 -21.33 -11.05 12.28
N MET A 44 -21.80 -10.31 11.28
CA MET A 44 -20.92 -9.59 10.35
C MET A 44 -20.08 -8.53 11.07
N LYS A 45 -20.69 -7.78 12.01
CA LYS A 45 -19.99 -6.80 12.85
C LYS A 45 -18.88 -7.47 13.65
N SER A 46 -19.17 -8.57 14.35
CA SER A 46 -18.19 -9.30 15.13
C SER A 46 -17.06 -9.86 14.29
N ALA A 47 -17.34 -10.34 13.08
CA ALA A 47 -16.33 -10.83 12.15
C ALA A 47 -15.42 -9.70 11.62
N GLY A 48 -16.00 -8.53 11.30
CA GLY A 48 -15.24 -7.35 10.91
C GLY A 48 -14.37 -6.80 12.05
N ASP A 49 -14.95 -6.68 13.25
CA ASP A 49 -14.23 -6.27 14.47
C ASP A 49 -13.03 -7.18 14.75
N ALA A 50 -13.13 -8.50 14.53
CA ALA A 50 -12.04 -9.43 14.74
C ALA A 50 -10.82 -9.12 13.85
N ILE A 51 -11.02 -8.62 12.64
CA ILE A 51 -9.93 -8.19 11.76
C ILE A 51 -9.28 -6.91 12.31
N PHE A 52 -10.08 -5.87 12.60
CA PHE A 52 -9.54 -4.58 13.05
C PHE A 52 -8.89 -4.64 14.44
N THR A 53 -9.42 -5.44 15.34
CA THR A 53 -8.85 -5.63 16.69
C THR A 53 -7.49 -6.34 16.67
N ASN A 54 -7.22 -7.15 15.63
CA ASN A 54 -5.99 -7.93 15.50
C ASN A 54 -5.09 -7.42 14.36
N LEU A 55 -5.19 -6.15 13.99
CA LEU A 55 -4.34 -5.58 12.94
C LEU A 55 -2.86 -5.70 13.26
N ASP A 56 -2.45 -5.50 14.51
CA ASP A 56 -1.09 -5.69 14.96
C ASP A 56 -0.55 -7.08 14.58
N LEU A 57 -1.33 -8.13 14.84
CA LEU A 57 -0.98 -9.49 14.50
C LEU A 57 -0.95 -9.73 12.98
N ILE A 58 -1.96 -9.24 12.25
CA ILE A 58 -2.05 -9.36 10.81
C ILE A 58 -0.85 -8.69 10.11
N PHE A 59 -0.47 -7.50 10.59
CA PHE A 59 0.70 -6.78 10.09
C PHE A 59 2.01 -7.51 10.42
N GLY A 60 2.15 -8.04 11.65
CA GLY A 60 3.32 -8.82 12.04
C GLY A 60 3.52 -10.07 11.17
N ILE A 61 2.45 -10.80 10.89
CA ILE A 61 2.44 -11.98 10.01
C ILE A 61 2.81 -11.57 8.57
N GLY A 62 2.06 -10.60 8.01
CA GLY A 62 2.19 -10.22 6.61
C GLY A 62 3.55 -9.63 6.27
N ILE A 63 4.09 -8.78 7.14
CA ILE A 63 5.41 -8.16 6.95
C ILE A 63 6.53 -9.20 7.09
N ALA A 64 6.46 -10.07 8.11
CA ALA A 64 7.45 -11.12 8.29
C ALA A 64 7.50 -12.06 7.06
N TYR A 65 6.32 -12.46 6.57
CA TYR A 65 6.19 -13.28 5.37
C TYR A 65 6.74 -12.56 4.13
N GLY A 66 6.32 -11.31 3.89
CA GLY A 66 6.70 -10.52 2.72
C GLY A 66 8.18 -10.11 2.69
N LEU A 67 8.85 -10.03 3.86
CA LEU A 67 10.29 -9.76 3.96
C LEU A 67 11.15 -11.01 3.89
N SER A 68 10.58 -12.20 4.09
CA SER A 68 11.34 -13.44 4.02
C SER A 68 11.69 -13.78 2.56
N ARG A 69 12.93 -14.27 2.34
CA ARG A 69 13.49 -14.51 1.01
C ARG A 69 12.70 -15.50 0.14
N ASP A 70 12.00 -16.43 0.75
CA ASP A 70 11.28 -17.52 0.10
C ASP A 70 9.79 -17.57 0.52
N ASN A 71 9.28 -16.49 1.11
CA ASN A 71 7.89 -16.36 1.57
C ASN A 71 7.42 -17.59 2.37
N HIS A 72 8.22 -17.97 3.37
CA HIS A 72 7.98 -19.21 4.11
C HIS A 72 7.12 -19.03 5.35
N GLY A 73 6.22 -19.98 5.62
CA GLY A 73 5.32 -19.95 6.78
C GLY A 73 6.00 -19.84 8.15
N SER A 74 7.25 -20.32 8.31
CA SER A 74 7.99 -20.14 9.56
C SER A 74 8.29 -18.67 9.87
N SER A 75 8.47 -17.83 8.85
CA SER A 75 8.62 -16.39 9.04
C SER A 75 7.30 -15.76 9.52
N ALA A 76 6.20 -16.14 8.90
CA ALA A 76 4.86 -15.69 9.30
C ALA A 76 4.54 -16.07 10.76
N LEU A 77 4.82 -17.33 11.13
CA LEU A 77 4.65 -17.82 12.51
C LEU A 77 5.55 -17.03 13.49
N ALA A 78 6.80 -16.77 13.11
CA ALA A 78 7.72 -15.98 13.92
C ALA A 78 7.21 -14.55 14.13
N GLY A 79 6.64 -13.92 13.08
CA GLY A 79 5.99 -12.62 13.18
C GLY A 79 4.84 -12.62 14.17
N ALA A 80 3.94 -13.60 14.07
CA ALA A 80 2.81 -13.76 15.00
C ALA A 80 3.25 -13.90 16.45
N ILE A 81 4.17 -14.83 16.71
CA ILE A 81 4.71 -15.10 18.07
C ILE A 81 5.41 -13.84 18.60
N GLY A 82 6.18 -13.16 17.75
CA GLY A 82 6.87 -11.92 18.09
C GLY A 82 5.92 -10.84 18.58
N VAL A 83 4.83 -10.60 17.87
CA VAL A 83 3.80 -9.62 18.26
C VAL A 83 3.18 -9.98 19.61
N LEU A 84 2.75 -11.23 19.77
CA LEU A 84 2.10 -11.69 21.00
C LEU A 84 3.01 -11.52 22.23
N ILE A 85 4.30 -11.91 22.11
CA ILE A 85 5.27 -11.81 23.21
C ILE A 85 5.59 -10.34 23.49
N ALA A 86 5.94 -9.53 22.47
CA ALA A 86 6.28 -8.13 22.69
C ALA A 86 5.13 -7.36 23.33
N LYS A 87 3.88 -7.61 22.88
CA LYS A 87 2.66 -7.01 23.43
C LYS A 87 2.47 -7.37 24.91
N ALA A 88 2.57 -8.65 25.25
CA ALA A 88 2.47 -9.11 26.63
C ALA A 88 3.54 -8.46 27.53
N VAL A 89 4.78 -8.34 27.06
CA VAL A 89 5.91 -7.77 27.80
C VAL A 89 5.71 -6.28 28.05
N TYR A 90 5.42 -5.46 27.04
CA TYR A 90 5.31 -4.01 27.25
C TYR A 90 4.09 -3.65 28.11
N ILE A 91 2.95 -4.34 27.95
CA ILE A 91 1.75 -4.13 28.80
C ILE A 91 2.05 -4.50 30.28
N THR A 92 2.91 -5.49 30.51
CA THR A 92 3.32 -5.85 31.89
C THR A 92 4.16 -4.74 32.52
N ILE A 93 4.95 -4.00 31.75
CA ILE A 93 5.79 -2.91 32.25
C ILE A 93 4.96 -1.65 32.43
N ASP A 94 4.15 -1.29 31.43
CA ASP A 94 3.29 -0.12 31.44
C ASP A 94 1.98 -0.42 30.71
N LYS A 95 0.87 -0.38 31.45
CA LYS A 95 -0.47 -0.72 30.93
C LYS A 95 -1.04 0.34 29.98
N ASP A 96 -0.54 1.56 30.06
CA ASP A 96 -1.04 2.69 29.28
C ASP A 96 -0.41 2.74 27.88
N ILE A 97 0.59 1.90 27.62
CA ILE A 97 1.22 1.81 26.31
C ILE A 97 0.30 1.10 25.31
N ASN A 98 0.00 1.80 24.22
CA ASN A 98 -0.67 1.25 23.06
C ASN A 98 0.17 1.48 21.80
N MET A 99 0.89 0.45 21.37
CA MET A 99 1.66 0.53 20.12
C MET A 99 0.80 0.36 18.86
N GLY A 100 -0.45 -0.09 19.00
CA GLY A 100 -1.33 -0.36 17.86
C GLY A 100 -0.65 -1.26 16.82
N ILE A 101 -0.72 -0.88 15.55
CA ILE A 101 -0.10 -1.63 14.45
C ILE A 101 1.45 -1.58 14.45
N PHE A 102 2.07 -0.63 15.18
CA PHE A 102 3.52 -0.49 15.16
C PHE A 102 4.24 -1.69 15.76
N VAL A 103 3.69 -2.35 16.80
CA VAL A 103 4.27 -3.60 17.30
C VAL A 103 4.27 -4.67 16.19
N GLY A 104 3.22 -4.73 15.37
CA GLY A 104 3.15 -5.61 14.20
C GLY A 104 4.23 -5.29 13.16
N ILE A 105 4.38 -4.01 12.82
CA ILE A 105 5.40 -3.56 11.85
C ILE A 105 6.80 -3.90 12.37
N ILE A 106 7.12 -3.54 13.61
CA ILE A 106 8.43 -3.77 14.22
C ILE A 106 8.75 -5.27 14.29
N MET A 107 7.84 -6.06 14.86
CA MET A 107 8.07 -7.49 14.99
C MET A 107 8.06 -8.23 13.65
N GLY A 108 7.27 -7.78 12.69
CA GLY A 108 7.30 -8.29 11.33
C GLY A 108 8.65 -8.08 10.64
N VAL A 109 9.23 -6.89 10.80
CA VAL A 109 10.59 -6.58 10.28
C VAL A 109 11.65 -7.40 11.00
N VAL A 110 11.59 -7.51 12.32
CA VAL A 110 12.50 -8.31 13.12
C VAL A 110 12.44 -9.78 12.69
N ALA A 111 11.24 -10.37 12.63
CA ALA A 111 11.04 -11.76 12.28
C ALA A 111 11.51 -12.07 10.84
N GLY A 112 11.16 -11.22 9.86
CA GLY A 112 11.62 -11.40 8.47
C GLY A 112 13.14 -11.28 8.33
N THR A 113 13.75 -10.36 9.05
CA THR A 113 15.22 -10.19 9.07
C THR A 113 15.92 -11.38 9.72
N LEU A 114 15.42 -11.84 10.87
CA LEU A 114 15.94 -13.02 11.57
C LEU A 114 15.77 -14.30 10.74
N TYR A 115 14.63 -14.41 10.02
CA TYR A 115 14.40 -15.50 9.09
C TYR A 115 15.51 -15.54 8.02
N ASN A 116 15.76 -14.43 7.36
CA ASN A 116 16.77 -14.35 6.29
C ASN A 116 18.19 -14.65 6.78
N ARG A 117 18.47 -14.43 8.06
CA ARG A 117 19.78 -14.72 8.67
C ARG A 117 19.92 -16.15 9.16
N PHE A 118 18.85 -16.77 9.70
CA PHE A 118 18.93 -18.01 10.46
C PHE A 118 18.18 -19.20 9.85
N TYR A 119 17.51 -19.05 8.69
CA TYR A 119 16.67 -20.09 8.06
C TYR A 119 17.40 -21.41 7.77
N ASN A 120 18.71 -21.40 7.67
CA ASN A 120 19.55 -22.57 7.38
C ASN A 120 20.61 -22.84 8.47
N ILE A 121 20.41 -22.32 9.69
CA ILE A 121 21.35 -22.51 10.79
C ILE A 121 21.50 -23.99 11.14
N LYS A 122 22.74 -24.43 11.29
CA LYS A 122 23.08 -25.77 11.77
C LYS A 122 23.37 -25.69 13.25
N LEU A 123 22.64 -26.44 14.06
CA LEU A 123 22.86 -26.58 15.50
C LEU A 123 23.58 -27.91 15.76
N PRO A 124 24.22 -28.07 16.96
CA PRO A 124 24.75 -29.36 17.40
C PRO A 124 23.69 -30.47 17.33
N GLU A 125 24.09 -31.73 17.17
CA GLU A 125 23.17 -32.85 16.91
C GLU A 125 22.06 -33.00 17.95
N PHE A 126 22.38 -32.79 19.23
CA PHE A 126 21.37 -32.84 20.32
C PHE A 126 20.31 -31.73 20.24
N LEU A 127 20.56 -30.65 19.52
CA LEU A 127 19.62 -29.56 19.22
C LEU A 127 19.15 -29.58 17.76
N GLY A 128 19.50 -30.59 16.99
CA GLY A 128 19.22 -30.65 15.55
C GLY A 128 17.75 -30.47 15.18
N PHE A 129 16.83 -30.92 16.05
CA PHE A 129 15.38 -30.69 15.87
C PHE A 129 15.02 -29.21 15.78
N PHE A 130 15.72 -28.35 16.49
CA PHE A 130 15.47 -26.89 16.51
C PHE A 130 16.24 -26.13 15.44
N GLY A 131 17.04 -26.82 14.60
CA GLY A 131 17.84 -26.19 13.54
C GLY A 131 17.02 -25.72 12.33
N GLY A 132 17.69 -24.98 11.45
CA GLY A 132 17.09 -24.47 10.22
C GLY A 132 15.92 -23.52 10.48
N LYS A 133 14.87 -23.62 9.67
CA LYS A 133 13.68 -22.75 9.72
C LYS A 133 12.92 -22.79 11.06
N ARG A 134 13.06 -23.89 11.83
CA ARG A 134 12.45 -24.03 13.17
C ARG A 134 13.10 -23.16 14.23
N PHE A 135 14.35 -22.78 14.04
CA PHE A 135 15.06 -21.88 14.95
C PHE A 135 14.53 -20.44 14.91
N VAL A 136 13.95 -20.03 13.79
CA VAL A 136 13.52 -18.64 13.58
C VAL A 136 12.44 -18.19 14.57
N PRO A 137 11.34 -18.92 14.82
CA PRO A 137 10.40 -18.56 15.87
C PRO A 137 11.05 -18.46 17.26
N ILE A 138 12.03 -19.31 17.58
CA ILE A 138 12.72 -19.32 18.87
C ILE A 138 13.52 -18.04 19.06
N ILE A 139 14.39 -17.71 18.12
CA ILE A 139 15.21 -16.49 18.21
C ILE A 139 14.37 -15.23 18.14
N THR A 140 13.25 -15.26 17.39
CA THR A 140 12.30 -14.14 17.35
C THR A 140 11.59 -13.96 18.69
N SER A 141 11.25 -15.03 19.40
CA SER A 141 10.68 -14.97 20.75
C SER A 141 11.61 -14.26 21.75
N ILE A 142 12.89 -14.59 21.72
CA ILE A 142 13.91 -13.93 22.56
C ILE A 142 14.01 -12.43 22.17
N SER A 143 14.07 -12.14 20.87
CA SER A 143 14.12 -10.77 20.37
C SER A 143 12.86 -9.97 20.73
N ALA A 144 11.69 -10.62 20.74
CA ALA A 144 10.43 -10.00 21.12
C ALA A 144 10.37 -9.58 22.58
N ILE A 145 11.00 -10.35 23.48
CA ILE A 145 11.16 -9.94 24.90
C ILE A 145 11.97 -8.65 24.95
N VAL A 146 13.10 -8.58 24.25
CA VAL A 146 13.96 -7.39 24.22
C VAL A 146 13.18 -6.18 23.64
N VAL A 147 12.50 -6.36 22.53
CA VAL A 147 11.67 -5.30 21.91
C VAL A 147 10.56 -4.86 22.86
N GLY A 148 9.88 -5.80 23.52
CA GLY A 148 8.82 -5.51 24.48
C GLY A 148 9.33 -4.72 25.68
N VAL A 149 10.51 -5.07 26.23
CA VAL A 149 11.16 -4.33 27.33
C VAL A 149 11.53 -2.91 26.87
N LEU A 150 12.15 -2.78 25.71
CA LEU A 150 12.49 -1.47 25.17
C LEU A 150 11.24 -0.62 24.92
N ALA A 151 10.19 -1.22 24.37
CA ALA A 151 8.92 -0.54 24.17
C ALA A 151 8.30 -0.12 25.51
N GLY A 152 8.28 -0.99 26.52
CA GLY A 152 7.74 -0.69 27.85
C GLY A 152 8.37 0.53 28.53
N TYR A 153 9.65 0.80 28.27
CA TYR A 153 10.34 1.96 28.87
C TYR A 153 10.43 3.19 27.95
N PHE A 154 10.43 2.99 26.64
CA PHE A 154 10.75 4.08 25.71
C PHE A 154 9.61 4.46 24.76
N TRP A 155 8.55 3.64 24.65
CA TRP A 155 7.47 3.92 23.69
C TRP A 155 6.73 5.23 23.97
N HIS A 156 6.61 5.63 25.21
CA HIS A 156 5.94 6.90 25.55
C HIS A 156 6.62 8.12 24.91
N PHE A 157 7.93 8.09 24.68
CA PHE A 157 8.62 9.17 23.92
C PHE A 157 8.23 9.15 22.45
N ALA A 158 8.12 7.96 21.86
CA ALA A 158 7.65 7.82 20.49
C ALA A 158 6.18 8.25 20.36
N GLN A 159 5.34 7.82 21.31
CA GLN A 159 3.93 8.22 21.38
C GLN A 159 3.80 9.73 21.49
N SER A 160 4.50 10.38 22.42
CA SER A 160 4.49 11.85 22.55
C SER A 160 4.96 12.56 21.27
N GLY A 161 5.92 11.99 20.56
CA GLY A 161 6.37 12.50 19.27
C GLY A 161 5.28 12.39 18.19
N ILE A 162 4.59 11.25 18.12
CA ILE A 162 3.46 11.01 17.23
C ILE A 162 2.31 11.98 17.57
N ASP A 163 1.97 12.13 18.84
CA ASP A 163 0.90 13.00 19.31
C ASP A 163 1.21 14.48 19.02
N SER A 164 2.45 14.89 19.25
CA SER A 164 2.91 16.26 18.94
C SER A 164 2.86 16.55 17.44
N PHE A 165 3.32 15.61 16.62
CA PHE A 165 3.24 15.70 15.16
C PHE A 165 1.77 15.71 14.70
N SER A 166 0.94 14.84 15.26
CA SER A 166 -0.48 14.75 14.99
C SER A 166 -1.18 16.07 15.30
N ASN A 167 -0.97 16.61 16.50
CA ASN A 167 -1.55 17.88 16.93
C ASN A 167 -1.08 19.04 16.07
N MET A 168 0.19 19.04 15.64
CA MET A 168 0.71 20.02 14.69
C MET A 168 -0.04 19.96 13.35
N ILE A 169 -0.21 18.77 12.77
CA ILE A 169 -0.91 18.61 11.49
C ILE A 169 -2.39 18.96 11.62
N ILE A 170 -3.05 18.52 12.71
CA ILE A 170 -4.46 18.89 12.99
C ILE A 170 -4.58 20.42 13.12
N GLY A 171 -3.64 21.06 13.83
CA GLY A 171 -3.62 22.51 14.02
C GLY A 171 -3.38 23.32 12.74
N LEU A 172 -2.83 22.68 11.69
CA LEU A 172 -2.70 23.30 10.36
C LEU A 172 -4.00 23.20 9.54
N ASN A 173 -5.03 22.53 10.04
CA ASN A 173 -6.34 22.38 9.36
C ASN A 173 -6.16 21.97 7.88
N GLU A 174 -6.69 22.78 6.97
CA GLU A 174 -6.70 22.51 5.52
C GLU A 174 -5.31 22.46 4.90
N VAL A 175 -4.34 23.17 5.49
CA VAL A 175 -2.94 23.10 5.06
C VAL A 175 -2.35 21.74 5.43
N GLY A 176 -2.73 21.19 6.58
CA GLY A 176 -2.30 19.85 7.02
C GLY A 176 -2.77 18.76 6.07
N THR A 177 -4.04 18.77 5.68
CA THR A 177 -4.59 17.80 4.70
C THR A 177 -4.00 18.01 3.31
N PHE A 178 -3.69 19.24 2.89
CA PHE A 178 -2.96 19.52 1.66
C PHE A 178 -1.60 18.84 1.66
N ILE A 179 -0.79 19.09 2.71
CA ILE A 179 0.56 18.51 2.85
C ILE A 179 0.47 16.97 2.86
N TYR A 180 -0.45 16.40 3.62
CA TYR A 180 -0.68 14.96 3.65
C TYR A 180 -0.98 14.39 2.26
N GLY A 181 -1.91 15.00 1.53
CA GLY A 181 -2.29 14.56 0.19
C GLY A 181 -1.14 14.60 -0.82
N VAL A 182 -0.35 15.67 -0.81
CA VAL A 182 0.84 15.81 -1.66
C VAL A 182 1.88 14.74 -1.31
N LEU A 183 2.22 14.60 -0.03
CA LEU A 183 3.22 13.61 0.42
C LEU A 183 2.75 12.19 0.14
N ASN A 184 1.47 11.89 0.35
CA ASN A 184 0.90 10.58 0.05
C ASN A 184 1.16 10.17 -1.40
N ARG A 185 0.90 11.05 -2.36
CA ARG A 185 1.19 10.76 -3.78
C ARG A 185 2.68 10.67 -4.07
N LEU A 186 3.49 11.61 -3.59
CA LEU A 186 4.93 11.61 -3.83
C LEU A 186 5.66 10.37 -3.26
N LEU A 187 5.09 9.73 -2.26
CA LEU A 187 5.63 8.52 -1.65
C LEU A 187 5.21 7.22 -2.36
N ILE A 188 4.23 7.25 -3.29
CA ILE A 188 3.77 6.07 -4.05
C ILE A 188 4.91 5.40 -4.84
N PRO A 189 5.77 6.13 -5.58
CA PRO A 189 6.86 5.51 -6.33
C PRO A 189 7.83 4.71 -5.45
N LEU A 190 7.91 5.10 -4.18
CA LEU A 190 8.78 4.49 -3.18
C LEU A 190 8.10 3.34 -2.43
N GLY A 191 6.76 3.22 -2.52
CA GLY A 191 5.94 2.33 -1.72
C GLY A 191 5.84 2.76 -0.24
N LEU A 192 6.21 4.00 0.07
CA LEU A 192 6.25 4.51 1.46
C LEU A 192 4.95 5.19 1.90
N HIS A 193 4.00 5.44 0.97
CA HIS A 193 2.71 6.04 1.28
C HIS A 193 1.91 5.20 2.29
N HIS A 194 2.09 3.87 2.32
CA HIS A 194 1.47 3.01 3.32
C HIS A 194 1.95 3.28 4.75
N ILE A 195 3.23 3.65 4.92
CA ILE A 195 3.77 4.04 6.24
C ILE A 195 3.12 5.35 6.69
N LEU A 196 3.02 6.32 5.78
CA LEU A 196 2.32 7.58 6.06
C LEU A 196 0.85 7.32 6.44
N ASN A 197 0.14 6.51 5.66
CA ASN A 197 -1.25 6.14 5.93
C ASN A 197 -1.41 5.45 7.30
N SER A 198 -0.43 4.63 7.70
CA SER A 198 -0.47 3.95 9.00
C SER A 198 -0.55 4.92 10.18
N VAL A 199 0.10 6.06 10.08
CA VAL A 199 0.01 7.10 11.12
C VAL A 199 -1.37 7.77 11.10
N PHE A 200 -1.82 8.26 9.94
CA PHE A 200 -3.04 9.04 9.86
C PHE A 200 -4.33 8.20 10.05
N TRP A 201 -4.37 7.00 9.50
CA TRP A 201 -5.58 6.18 9.52
C TRP A 201 -5.73 5.35 10.80
N PHE A 202 -4.63 5.03 11.50
CA PHE A 202 -4.68 4.11 12.64
C PHE A 202 -4.20 4.71 13.96
N GLN A 203 -3.55 5.90 13.96
CA GLN A 203 -2.99 6.48 15.17
C GLN A 203 -3.47 7.92 15.44
N LEU A 204 -3.78 8.69 14.39
CA LEU A 204 -4.07 10.12 14.50
C LEU A 204 -5.44 10.39 15.15
N GLY A 205 -5.44 11.02 16.32
CA GLY A 205 -6.64 11.41 17.05
C GLY A 205 -7.32 10.26 17.80
N GLU A 206 -8.15 10.61 18.75
CA GLU A 206 -8.83 9.67 19.64
C GLU A 206 -10.34 9.96 19.68
N TYR A 207 -11.13 8.91 19.83
CA TYR A 207 -12.56 8.98 20.02
C TYR A 207 -13.02 7.91 21.00
N SER A 208 -13.55 8.37 22.15
CA SER A 208 -14.13 7.47 23.15
C SER A 208 -15.62 7.22 22.86
N TYR A 209 -16.02 5.97 22.88
CA TYR A 209 -17.42 5.55 22.70
C TYR A 209 -17.74 4.35 23.58
N ILE A 210 -19.03 4.15 23.88
CA ILE A 210 -19.47 3.01 24.68
C ILE A 210 -19.81 1.84 23.76
N LYS A 211 -19.15 0.71 23.93
CA LYS A 211 -19.44 -0.56 23.25
C LYS A 211 -19.76 -1.61 24.31
N ASP A 212 -20.95 -2.19 24.24
CA ASP A 212 -21.42 -3.23 25.18
C ASP A 212 -21.31 -2.85 26.67
N GLY A 213 -21.50 -1.56 26.98
CA GLY A 213 -21.39 -1.02 28.34
C GLY A 213 -19.98 -0.73 28.82
N VAL A 214 -18.97 -0.91 27.97
CA VAL A 214 -17.56 -0.60 28.26
C VAL A 214 -17.13 0.60 27.42
N GLU A 215 -16.37 1.51 28.02
CA GLU A 215 -15.74 2.60 27.28
C GLU A 215 -14.57 2.05 26.44
N VAL A 216 -14.59 2.35 25.14
CA VAL A 216 -13.58 1.94 24.19
C VAL A 216 -13.05 3.19 23.49
N VAL A 217 -11.74 3.26 23.29
CA VAL A 217 -11.08 4.34 22.55
C VAL A 217 -10.72 3.85 21.15
N ALA A 218 -11.20 4.57 20.13
CA ALA A 218 -10.79 4.38 18.73
C ALA A 218 -9.73 5.42 18.34
N ASN A 219 -8.59 4.96 17.84
CA ASN A 219 -7.49 5.80 17.38
C ASN A 219 -7.41 5.77 15.86
N GLY A 220 -7.03 6.90 15.25
CA GLY A 220 -6.86 7.03 13.82
C GLY A 220 -8.15 7.32 13.06
N ASP A 221 -8.00 8.02 11.96
CA ASP A 221 -9.12 8.56 11.18
C ASP A 221 -10.07 7.46 10.67
N LEU A 222 -9.51 6.29 10.33
CA LEU A 222 -10.29 5.15 9.84
C LEU A 222 -11.09 4.47 10.95
N HIS A 223 -10.46 4.14 12.09
CA HIS A 223 -11.15 3.47 13.18
C HIS A 223 -12.20 4.38 13.82
N ARG A 224 -11.88 5.68 13.98
CA ARG A 224 -12.81 6.69 14.48
C ARG A 224 -14.04 6.81 13.58
N PHE A 225 -13.84 6.81 12.26
CA PHE A 225 -14.94 6.84 11.29
C PHE A 225 -15.89 5.66 11.46
N PHE A 226 -15.34 4.44 11.55
CA PHE A 226 -16.15 3.23 11.76
C PHE A 226 -16.68 3.12 13.19
N ALA A 227 -16.12 3.82 14.16
CA ALA A 227 -16.72 3.96 15.50
C ALA A 227 -17.87 4.96 15.55
N GLY A 228 -18.15 5.67 14.45
CA GLY A 228 -19.26 6.63 14.33
C GLY A 228 -18.88 8.07 14.67
N ASP A 229 -17.60 8.39 14.81
CA ASP A 229 -17.12 9.76 14.99
C ASP A 229 -17.39 10.60 13.74
N LYS A 230 -18.25 11.59 13.85
CA LYS A 230 -18.64 12.46 12.74
C LYS A 230 -17.54 13.43 12.29
N SER A 231 -16.51 13.62 13.11
CA SER A 231 -15.35 14.44 12.75
C SER A 231 -14.25 13.64 12.03
N ALA A 232 -14.36 12.30 11.99
CA ALA A 232 -13.41 11.44 11.32
C ALA A 232 -13.69 11.32 9.82
N GLY A 233 -12.69 10.96 9.04
CA GLY A 233 -12.74 10.87 7.57
C GLY A 233 -12.06 12.03 6.86
N VAL A 234 -11.48 12.97 7.58
CA VAL A 234 -10.83 14.18 7.05
C VAL A 234 -9.66 13.83 6.12
N TYR A 235 -8.84 12.86 6.52
CA TYR A 235 -7.67 12.41 5.74
C TYR A 235 -8.01 11.35 4.70
N MET A 236 -9.29 11.11 4.45
CA MET A 236 -9.80 10.15 3.48
C MET A 236 -10.72 10.78 2.43
N SER A 237 -11.48 11.82 2.78
CA SER A 237 -12.55 12.40 1.96
C SER A 237 -12.13 12.85 0.58
N GLY A 238 -11.05 13.60 0.47
CA GLY A 238 -10.58 14.16 -0.79
C GLY A 238 -10.10 13.09 -1.78
N PHE A 239 -9.75 11.91 -1.31
CA PHE A 239 -9.38 10.81 -2.21
C PHE A 239 -10.57 10.35 -3.07
N PHE A 240 -11.81 10.41 -2.58
CA PHE A 240 -12.99 10.11 -3.40
C PHE A 240 -13.09 11.06 -4.61
N VAL A 241 -12.83 12.35 -4.40
CA VAL A 241 -12.80 13.36 -5.47
C VAL A 241 -11.74 13.02 -6.52
N VAL A 242 -10.57 12.60 -6.09
CA VAL A 242 -9.44 12.27 -6.97
C VAL A 242 -9.68 10.95 -7.71
N MET A 243 -10.04 9.90 -6.99
CA MET A 243 -10.10 8.53 -7.52
C MET A 243 -11.32 8.29 -8.40
N MET A 244 -12.48 8.89 -8.02
CA MET A 244 -13.71 8.74 -8.79
C MET A 244 -13.80 9.72 -9.96
N PHE A 245 -13.19 10.90 -9.87
CA PHE A 245 -13.40 11.96 -10.85
C PHE A 245 -12.10 12.46 -11.49
N GLY A 246 -11.11 12.83 -10.67
CA GLY A 246 -9.86 13.42 -11.13
C GLY A 246 -9.07 12.50 -12.05
N LEU A 247 -8.76 11.31 -11.60
CA LEU A 247 -7.96 10.34 -12.35
C LEU A 247 -8.66 9.82 -13.62
N PRO A 248 -9.96 9.48 -13.62
CA PRO A 248 -10.68 9.18 -14.86
C PRO A 248 -10.63 10.32 -15.87
N SER A 249 -10.74 11.57 -15.42
CA SER A 249 -10.64 12.75 -16.31
C SER A 249 -9.22 12.96 -16.83
N MET A 250 -8.19 12.70 -16.04
CA MET A 250 -6.80 12.68 -16.49
C MET A 250 -6.58 11.59 -17.54
N ALA A 251 -7.13 10.39 -17.35
CA ALA A 251 -7.06 9.31 -18.35
C ALA A 251 -7.69 9.74 -19.67
N LEU A 252 -8.82 10.45 -19.64
CA LEU A 252 -9.45 11.04 -20.84
C LEU A 252 -8.54 12.08 -21.51
N ALA A 253 -7.89 12.95 -20.74
CA ALA A 253 -6.94 13.93 -21.27
C ALA A 253 -5.74 13.26 -21.94
N ILE A 254 -5.21 12.17 -21.37
CA ILE A 254 -4.15 11.34 -21.98
C ILE A 254 -4.64 10.72 -23.28
N TYR A 255 -5.84 10.13 -23.28
CA TYR A 255 -6.44 9.53 -24.48
C TYR A 255 -6.56 10.52 -25.65
N LEU A 256 -7.05 11.71 -25.38
CA LEU A 256 -7.25 12.72 -26.44
C LEU A 256 -5.93 13.26 -27.00
N ASN A 257 -4.84 13.23 -26.23
CA ASN A 257 -3.50 13.60 -26.67
C ASN A 257 -2.73 12.42 -27.31
N THR A 258 -3.30 11.21 -27.29
CA THR A 258 -2.65 10.02 -27.88
C THR A 258 -2.75 10.07 -29.44
N PRO A 259 -1.68 9.73 -30.18
CA PRO A 259 -1.70 9.63 -31.62
C PRO A 259 -2.80 8.69 -32.12
N GLN A 260 -3.38 9.01 -33.30
CA GLN A 260 -4.54 8.27 -33.83
C GLN A 260 -4.25 6.78 -34.05
N SER A 261 -3.03 6.46 -34.49
CA SER A 261 -2.53 5.09 -34.65
C SER A 261 -2.58 4.25 -33.37
N GLN A 262 -2.45 4.87 -32.17
CA GLN A 262 -2.41 4.22 -30.87
C GLN A 262 -3.71 4.31 -30.07
N ARG A 263 -4.70 5.11 -30.54
CA ARG A 263 -5.91 5.42 -29.76
C ARG A 263 -6.74 4.21 -29.39
N GLN A 264 -6.85 3.22 -30.29
CA GLN A 264 -7.65 2.02 -29.98
C GLN A 264 -7.04 1.24 -28.81
N LYS A 265 -5.73 1.01 -28.84
CA LYS A 265 -4.99 0.29 -27.80
C LYS A 265 -4.96 1.09 -26.49
N ALA A 266 -4.60 2.38 -26.58
CA ALA A 266 -4.57 3.28 -25.42
C ALA A 266 -5.95 3.43 -24.77
N GLY A 267 -7.02 3.52 -25.59
CA GLY A 267 -8.39 3.64 -25.11
C GLY A 267 -8.82 2.43 -24.27
N ALA A 268 -8.52 1.22 -24.70
CA ALA A 268 -8.83 0.01 -23.94
C ALA A 268 -8.10 -0.02 -22.57
N ILE A 269 -6.80 0.31 -22.57
CA ILE A 269 -5.99 0.35 -21.33
C ILE A 269 -6.50 1.45 -20.40
N LEU A 270 -6.62 2.68 -20.92
CA LEU A 270 -7.01 3.85 -20.13
C LEU A 270 -8.42 3.72 -19.57
N PHE A 271 -9.37 3.18 -20.34
CA PHE A 271 -10.71 2.90 -19.85
C PHE A 271 -10.68 1.89 -18.69
N GLY A 272 -9.95 0.79 -18.85
CA GLY A 272 -9.86 -0.24 -17.81
C GLY A 272 -9.29 0.31 -16.50
N VAL A 273 -8.16 1.03 -16.55
CA VAL A 273 -7.53 1.58 -15.33
C VAL A 273 -8.32 2.75 -14.74
N ALA A 274 -8.97 3.57 -15.57
CA ALA A 274 -9.85 4.65 -15.10
C ALA A 274 -11.11 4.11 -14.44
N PHE A 275 -11.73 3.06 -15.02
CA PHE A 275 -12.89 2.40 -14.44
C PHE A 275 -12.54 1.69 -13.12
N THR A 276 -11.37 1.06 -13.04
CA THR A 276 -10.86 0.48 -11.79
C THR A 276 -10.68 1.55 -10.72
N SER A 277 -10.06 2.69 -11.05
CA SER A 277 -9.94 3.83 -10.13
C SER A 277 -11.31 4.33 -9.66
N PHE A 278 -12.24 4.56 -10.58
CA PHE A 278 -13.60 5.00 -10.24
C PHE A 278 -14.33 4.02 -9.32
N LEU A 279 -14.33 2.75 -9.69
CA LEU A 279 -15.14 1.73 -9.00
C LEU A 279 -14.56 1.34 -7.65
N THR A 280 -13.26 1.07 -7.60
CA THR A 280 -12.58 0.47 -6.45
C THR A 280 -11.62 1.40 -5.73
N GLY A 281 -11.27 2.55 -6.32
CA GLY A 281 -10.26 3.45 -5.78
C GLY A 281 -8.82 2.97 -5.96
N ILE A 282 -8.55 1.90 -6.73
CA ILE A 282 -7.19 1.45 -7.03
C ILE A 282 -6.61 2.32 -8.14
N THR A 283 -5.57 3.08 -7.82
CA THR A 283 -5.02 4.12 -8.69
C THR A 283 -3.67 3.79 -9.29
N GLU A 284 -2.93 2.87 -8.68
CA GLU A 284 -1.56 2.54 -9.03
C GLU A 284 -1.38 2.17 -10.52
N PRO A 285 -2.27 1.40 -11.15
CA PRO A 285 -2.10 1.07 -12.57
C PRO A 285 -2.13 2.30 -13.48
N LEU A 286 -2.95 3.31 -13.14
CA LEU A 286 -3.02 4.56 -13.88
C LEU A 286 -1.86 5.49 -13.53
N GLU A 287 -1.54 5.65 -12.25
CA GLU A 287 -0.45 6.51 -11.78
C GLU A 287 0.90 6.06 -12.33
N PHE A 288 1.19 4.77 -12.31
CA PHE A 288 2.43 4.23 -12.85
C PHE A 288 2.54 4.34 -14.38
N LEU A 289 1.42 4.46 -15.08
CA LEU A 289 1.43 4.65 -16.53
C LEU A 289 2.07 6.01 -16.91
N PHE A 290 1.86 7.05 -16.10
CA PHE A 290 2.42 8.37 -16.38
C PHE A 290 3.57 8.78 -15.47
N LEU A 291 3.76 8.15 -14.32
CA LEU A 291 4.78 8.49 -13.33
C LEU A 291 6.20 8.62 -13.93
N PHE A 292 6.61 7.63 -14.71
CA PHE A 292 7.97 7.57 -15.28
C PHE A 292 8.10 8.27 -16.62
N VAL A 293 7.03 8.28 -17.40
CA VAL A 293 7.03 8.84 -18.77
C VAL A 293 6.71 10.33 -18.75
N ALA A 294 5.93 10.77 -17.79
CA ALA A 294 5.47 12.15 -17.65
C ALA A 294 5.52 12.63 -16.19
N PRO A 295 6.70 12.77 -15.56
CA PRO A 295 6.83 13.12 -14.14
C PRO A 295 6.14 14.44 -13.76
N LEU A 296 6.02 15.36 -14.73
CA LEU A 296 5.30 16.62 -14.53
C LEU A 296 3.80 16.41 -14.31
N ILE A 297 3.19 15.44 -15.00
CA ILE A 297 1.79 15.05 -14.78
C ILE A 297 1.64 14.43 -13.39
N PHE A 298 2.62 13.64 -12.95
CA PHE A 298 2.59 13.06 -11.62
C PHE A 298 2.70 14.12 -10.52
N LEU A 299 3.58 15.10 -10.68
CA LEU A 299 3.69 16.23 -9.74
C LEU A 299 2.39 17.03 -9.69
N LEU A 300 1.80 17.32 -10.86
CA LEU A 300 0.50 17.97 -10.96
C LEU A 300 -0.59 17.18 -10.21
N HIS A 301 -0.63 15.86 -10.43
CA HIS A 301 -1.55 14.96 -9.73
C HIS A 301 -1.36 15.02 -8.21
N ALA A 302 -0.12 15.01 -7.72
CA ALA A 302 0.16 15.12 -6.29
C ALA A 302 -0.38 16.44 -5.69
N ILE A 303 -0.13 17.57 -6.36
CA ILE A 303 -0.65 18.88 -5.93
C ILE A 303 -2.18 18.90 -5.94
N LEU A 304 -2.80 18.43 -7.02
CA LEU A 304 -4.26 18.38 -7.12
C LEU A 304 -4.90 17.45 -6.09
N THR A 305 -4.21 16.38 -5.69
CA THR A 305 -4.65 15.49 -4.60
C THR A 305 -4.64 16.24 -3.27
N GLY A 306 -3.56 16.97 -2.97
CA GLY A 306 -3.50 17.81 -1.78
C GLY A 306 -4.61 18.85 -1.74
N LEU A 307 -4.86 19.54 -2.87
CA LEU A 307 -5.96 20.50 -3.00
C LEU A 307 -7.33 19.84 -2.80
N ALA A 308 -7.55 18.64 -3.33
CA ALA A 308 -8.81 17.93 -3.16
C ALA A 308 -9.10 17.60 -1.69
N LEU A 309 -8.09 17.17 -0.94
CA LEU A 309 -8.22 16.91 0.50
C LEU A 309 -8.48 18.20 1.27
N SER A 310 -7.74 19.27 0.98
CA SER A 310 -7.89 20.58 1.62
C SER A 310 -9.29 21.16 1.38
N VAL A 311 -9.77 21.17 0.12
CA VAL A 311 -11.11 21.71 -0.21
C VAL A 311 -12.22 20.82 0.36
N ALA A 312 -12.03 19.49 0.39
CA ALA A 312 -13.00 18.62 1.03
C ALA A 312 -13.16 18.94 2.52
N GLN A 313 -12.06 19.21 3.22
CA GLN A 313 -12.10 19.65 4.62
C GLN A 313 -12.77 21.02 4.77
N MET A 314 -12.45 22.02 3.91
CA MET A 314 -13.09 23.33 3.92
C MET A 314 -14.62 23.26 3.75
N LEU A 315 -15.11 22.25 3.04
CA LEU A 315 -16.53 22.00 2.82
C LEU A 315 -17.15 21.09 3.89
N ASP A 316 -16.44 20.81 4.96
CA ASP A 316 -16.87 19.93 6.05
C ASP A 316 -17.34 18.55 5.53
N ILE A 317 -16.59 18.00 4.56
CA ILE A 317 -16.83 16.66 4.03
C ILE A 317 -15.99 15.67 4.80
N HIS A 318 -16.62 14.79 5.56
CA HIS A 318 -15.96 13.71 6.28
C HIS A 318 -16.47 12.37 5.76
N ALA A 319 -15.69 11.71 4.93
CA ALA A 319 -16.04 10.44 4.32
C ALA A 319 -14.85 9.47 4.44
N GLY A 320 -15.13 8.29 4.93
CA GLY A 320 -14.13 7.24 5.09
C GLY A 320 -14.37 6.08 4.13
N PHE A 321 -13.34 5.29 3.95
CA PHE A 321 -13.37 4.05 3.18
C PHE A 321 -12.74 2.92 3.99
N GLY A 322 -13.18 1.71 3.71
CA GLY A 322 -12.58 0.52 4.31
C GLY A 322 -11.42 -0.03 3.48
N PHE A 323 -11.53 0.12 2.17
CA PHE A 323 -10.49 -0.31 1.24
C PHE A 323 -9.82 0.87 0.54
N SER A 324 -10.58 1.60 -0.27
CA SER A 324 -10.08 2.76 -0.99
C SER A 324 -11.24 3.66 -1.43
N ALA A 325 -10.93 4.89 -1.81
CA ALA A 325 -11.92 5.93 -2.08
C ALA A 325 -12.58 5.78 -3.47
N GLY A 326 -13.17 4.62 -3.73
CA GLY A 326 -13.95 4.32 -4.93
C GLY A 326 -15.45 4.41 -4.72
N PHE A 327 -16.19 4.25 -5.81
CA PHE A 327 -17.66 4.33 -5.82
C PHE A 327 -18.31 3.28 -4.91
N ILE A 328 -17.70 2.10 -4.78
CA ILE A 328 -18.21 1.04 -3.88
C ILE A 328 -18.18 1.54 -2.43
N ASP A 329 -17.04 2.01 -1.94
CA ASP A 329 -16.91 2.53 -0.58
C ASP A 329 -17.75 3.79 -0.36
N TYR A 330 -17.87 4.66 -1.36
CA TYR A 330 -18.72 5.84 -1.30
C TYR A 330 -20.19 5.46 -1.02
N ILE A 331 -20.74 4.50 -1.75
CA ILE A 331 -22.14 4.07 -1.56
C ILE A 331 -22.32 3.35 -0.23
N ILE A 332 -21.43 2.42 0.08
CA ILE A 332 -21.52 1.58 1.27
C ILE A 332 -21.44 2.44 2.54
N ASN A 333 -20.53 3.42 2.58
CA ASN A 333 -20.28 4.26 3.75
C ASN A 333 -21.06 5.58 3.77
N TYR A 334 -21.95 5.82 2.80
CA TYR A 334 -22.66 7.08 2.61
C TYR A 334 -23.36 7.58 3.89
N LYS A 335 -24.03 6.69 4.64
CA LYS A 335 -24.75 7.04 5.87
C LYS A 335 -23.82 7.35 7.07
N LEU A 336 -22.62 6.84 7.08
CA LEU A 336 -21.64 7.13 8.12
C LEU A 336 -20.97 8.48 7.91
N ALA A 337 -20.82 8.87 6.66
CA ALA A 337 -20.15 10.09 6.26
C ALA A 337 -20.91 11.36 6.65
N THR A 338 -20.18 12.46 6.83
CA THR A 338 -20.70 13.81 6.99
C THR A 338 -20.62 14.52 5.64
N ASN A 339 -21.73 15.11 5.20
CA ASN A 339 -21.87 15.83 3.93
C ASN A 339 -21.38 15.08 2.66
N PRO A 340 -21.58 13.76 2.52
CA PRO A 340 -21.03 13.00 1.40
C PRO A 340 -21.53 13.44 0.03
N ILE A 341 -22.72 14.03 -0.05
CA ILE A 341 -23.31 14.50 -1.31
C ILE A 341 -22.44 15.57 -1.99
N TYR A 342 -21.69 16.36 -1.22
CA TYR A 342 -20.82 17.40 -1.77
C TYR A 342 -19.59 16.83 -2.50
N ILE A 343 -19.26 15.54 -2.31
CA ILE A 343 -18.22 14.85 -3.10
C ILE A 343 -18.58 14.88 -4.60
N LEU A 344 -19.86 14.79 -4.97
CA LEU A 344 -20.26 14.76 -6.36
C LEU A 344 -20.01 16.09 -7.10
N PRO A 345 -20.53 17.26 -6.64
CA PRO A 345 -20.22 18.53 -7.30
C PRO A 345 -18.76 18.90 -7.20
N LEU A 346 -18.10 18.66 -6.06
CA LEU A 346 -16.65 18.87 -5.92
C LEU A 346 -15.86 18.00 -6.89
N GLY A 347 -16.24 16.72 -7.03
CA GLY A 347 -15.69 15.79 -8.00
C GLY A 347 -15.83 16.30 -9.43
N GLY A 348 -16.98 16.84 -9.80
CA GLY A 348 -17.21 17.46 -11.11
C GLY A 348 -16.27 18.64 -11.39
N VAL A 349 -16.05 19.51 -10.42
CA VAL A 349 -15.09 20.62 -10.51
C VAL A 349 -13.66 20.10 -10.67
N PHE A 350 -13.26 19.15 -9.84
CA PHE A 350 -11.93 18.55 -9.95
C PHE A 350 -11.74 17.74 -11.23
N ALA A 351 -12.77 17.05 -11.73
CA ALA A 351 -12.72 16.39 -13.04
C ALA A 351 -12.35 17.39 -14.14
N PHE A 352 -13.00 18.55 -14.15
CA PHE A 352 -12.70 19.61 -15.10
C PHE A 352 -11.26 20.16 -14.93
N ILE A 353 -10.84 20.43 -13.70
CA ILE A 353 -9.49 20.93 -13.40
C ILE A 353 -8.44 19.87 -13.84
N TYR A 354 -8.60 18.61 -13.47
CA TYR A 354 -7.70 17.51 -13.86
C TYR A 354 -7.63 17.37 -15.39
N PHE A 355 -8.78 17.42 -16.05
CA PHE A 355 -8.84 17.34 -17.50
C PHE A 355 -8.06 18.47 -18.18
N ILE A 356 -8.40 19.72 -17.84
CA ILE A 356 -7.80 20.91 -18.48
C ILE A 356 -6.30 20.98 -18.20
N THR A 357 -5.90 20.84 -16.94
CA THR A 357 -4.49 20.94 -16.56
C THR A 357 -3.67 19.83 -17.20
N SER A 358 -4.14 18.59 -17.18
CA SER A 358 -3.45 17.45 -17.79
C SER A 358 -3.40 17.58 -19.31
N TYR A 359 -4.51 17.93 -19.95
CA TYR A 359 -4.59 18.10 -21.41
C TYR A 359 -3.59 19.12 -21.93
N TYR A 360 -3.56 20.30 -21.31
CA TYR A 360 -2.65 21.35 -21.73
C TYR A 360 -1.21 21.07 -21.36
N THR A 361 -0.94 20.47 -20.19
CA THR A 361 0.42 20.06 -19.81
C THR A 361 0.99 19.06 -20.80
N ILE A 362 0.23 18.03 -21.20
CA ILE A 362 0.67 17.05 -22.20
C ILE A 362 0.97 17.75 -23.54
N LYS A 363 0.07 18.64 -23.97
CA LYS A 363 0.16 19.33 -25.27
C LYS A 363 1.34 20.33 -25.31
N ILE A 364 1.50 21.17 -24.29
CA ILE A 364 2.54 22.20 -24.23
C ILE A 364 3.93 21.57 -24.10
N PHE A 365 4.09 20.61 -23.21
CA PHE A 365 5.38 19.94 -22.97
C PHE A 365 5.63 18.77 -23.93
N ARG A 366 4.70 18.50 -24.86
CA ARG A 366 4.76 17.42 -25.86
C ARG A 366 5.10 16.07 -25.25
N LEU A 367 4.46 15.75 -24.10
CA LEU A 367 4.71 14.52 -23.39
C LEU A 367 4.16 13.33 -24.17
N LYS A 368 5.00 12.33 -24.42
CA LYS A 368 4.63 11.11 -25.14
C LYS A 368 4.39 9.96 -24.17
N ILE A 369 3.14 9.78 -23.72
CA ILE A 369 2.76 8.70 -22.78
C ILE A 369 2.55 7.38 -23.53
N PHE A 370 2.03 7.44 -24.75
CA PHE A 370 1.95 6.32 -25.68
C PHE A 370 2.80 6.63 -26.93
N THR A 371 3.73 5.72 -27.30
CA THR A 371 4.60 5.83 -28.47
C THR A 371 4.34 4.68 -29.43
N GLU A 372 4.70 4.88 -30.71
CA GLU A 372 4.51 3.87 -31.76
C GLU A 372 5.34 2.59 -31.50
N ASP A 373 6.46 2.71 -30.78
CA ASP A 373 7.36 1.60 -30.47
C ASP A 373 6.86 0.71 -29.31
N SER A 374 5.69 0.99 -28.75
CA SER A 374 5.09 0.17 -27.67
C SER A 374 4.37 -1.07 -28.24
N GLU A 375 4.98 -1.78 -29.18
CA GLU A 375 4.58 -3.15 -29.44
C GLU A 375 4.99 -4.04 -28.27
N VAL A 376 4.12 -4.10 -27.28
CA VAL A 376 4.18 -5.15 -26.26
C VAL A 376 3.84 -6.45 -26.98
N VAL A 377 4.86 -7.18 -27.32
CA VAL A 377 4.77 -8.54 -27.83
C VAL A 377 3.98 -9.35 -26.81
N SER A 378 2.71 -9.62 -27.11
CA SER A 378 1.92 -10.66 -26.46
C SER A 378 2.46 -12.02 -26.94
N LYS A 379 3.68 -12.38 -26.49
CA LYS A 379 4.22 -13.73 -26.64
C LYS A 379 4.00 -14.48 -25.33
N ASN A 380 3.93 -15.80 -25.43
CA ASN A 380 3.78 -16.71 -24.30
C ASN A 380 4.68 -16.31 -23.13
N ILE A 381 4.15 -16.36 -21.91
CA ILE A 381 4.82 -15.94 -20.67
C ILE A 381 6.20 -16.61 -20.51
N ASP A 382 6.31 -17.87 -20.89
CA ASP A 382 7.56 -18.65 -20.80
C ASP A 382 8.63 -18.18 -21.80
N GLU A 383 8.26 -17.80 -23.01
CA GLU A 383 9.22 -17.24 -23.99
C GLU A 383 9.71 -15.85 -23.56
N ASN A 384 8.83 -15.02 -23.00
CA ASN A 384 9.22 -13.72 -22.46
C ASN A 384 10.18 -13.86 -21.26
N ALA A 385 9.93 -14.78 -20.36
CA ALA A 385 10.78 -15.02 -19.20
C ALA A 385 12.21 -15.40 -19.61
N GLN A 386 12.37 -16.25 -20.62
CA GLN A 386 13.69 -16.66 -21.15
C GLN A 386 14.43 -15.48 -21.81
N LEU A 387 13.70 -14.61 -22.53
CA LEU A 387 14.28 -13.41 -23.12
C LEU A 387 14.75 -12.42 -22.03
N PHE A 388 13.99 -12.28 -20.95
CA PHE A 388 14.42 -11.49 -19.80
C PHE A 388 15.63 -12.08 -19.10
N ILE A 389 15.71 -13.41 -18.88
CA ILE A 389 16.87 -14.08 -18.31
C ILE A 389 18.12 -13.79 -19.17
N LYS A 390 18.00 -13.86 -20.50
CA LYS A 390 19.07 -13.53 -21.41
C LYS A 390 19.50 -12.07 -21.33
N ALA A 391 18.54 -11.14 -21.33
CA ALA A 391 18.80 -9.70 -21.22
C ALA A 391 19.41 -9.31 -19.86
N LEU A 392 19.15 -10.09 -18.79
CA LEU A 392 19.73 -9.93 -17.46
C LEU A 392 21.15 -10.50 -17.35
N GLY A 393 21.74 -10.98 -18.44
CA GLY A 393 23.10 -11.55 -18.46
C GLY A 393 23.16 -13.06 -18.17
N GLY A 394 22.01 -13.75 -18.28
CA GLY A 394 21.89 -15.20 -18.06
C GLY A 394 21.52 -15.58 -16.62
N ALA A 395 21.13 -16.84 -16.43
CA ALA A 395 20.67 -17.36 -15.14
C ALA A 395 21.74 -17.22 -14.05
N GLU A 396 23.02 -17.38 -14.40
CA GLU A 396 24.15 -17.28 -13.47
C GLU A 396 24.37 -15.89 -12.89
N ASN A 397 23.88 -14.83 -13.58
CA ASN A 397 23.95 -13.45 -13.10
C ASN A 397 22.84 -13.11 -12.11
N ILE A 398 21.75 -13.89 -12.07
CA ILE A 398 20.57 -13.63 -11.25
C ILE A 398 20.77 -14.19 -9.85
N ILE A 399 20.70 -13.33 -8.82
CA ILE A 399 20.79 -13.70 -7.41
C ILE A 399 19.40 -13.81 -6.79
N GLU A 400 18.52 -12.83 -7.07
CA GLU A 400 17.17 -12.76 -6.49
C GLU A 400 16.22 -12.16 -7.51
N THR A 401 15.04 -12.77 -7.68
CA THR A 401 13.96 -12.30 -8.53
C THR A 401 12.77 -11.93 -7.67
N ASP A 402 12.37 -10.66 -7.70
CA ASP A 402 11.20 -10.14 -7.01
C ASP A 402 10.40 -9.23 -7.95
N ALA A 403 9.13 -9.03 -7.67
CA ALA A 403 8.30 -8.09 -8.39
C ALA A 403 7.36 -7.33 -7.43
N CYS A 404 6.94 -6.16 -7.86
CA CYS A 404 5.75 -5.49 -7.33
C CYS A 404 4.74 -5.34 -8.48
N ILE A 405 3.59 -4.76 -8.21
CA ILE A 405 2.49 -4.62 -9.19
C ILE A 405 2.96 -4.08 -10.55
N THR A 406 4.04 -3.30 -10.58
CA THR A 406 4.47 -2.58 -11.79
C THR A 406 5.93 -2.73 -12.15
N ARG A 407 6.76 -3.35 -11.31
CA ARG A 407 8.20 -3.48 -11.51
C ARG A 407 8.70 -4.87 -11.22
N LEU A 408 9.48 -5.40 -12.15
CA LEU A 408 10.37 -6.51 -11.93
C LEU A 408 11.60 -5.98 -11.17
N ARG A 409 11.96 -6.58 -10.05
CA ARG A 409 13.10 -6.20 -9.20
C ARG A 409 14.07 -7.36 -9.16
N MET A 410 15.27 -7.12 -9.67
CA MET A 410 16.30 -8.14 -9.77
C MET A 410 17.50 -7.75 -8.93
N LYS A 411 18.02 -8.69 -8.18
CA LYS A 411 19.36 -8.61 -7.62
C LYS A 411 20.28 -9.48 -8.47
N LEU A 412 21.36 -8.88 -8.97
CA LEU A 412 22.29 -9.48 -9.92
C LEU A 412 23.70 -9.48 -9.34
N LYS A 413 24.58 -10.31 -9.87
CA LYS A 413 26.01 -10.27 -9.55
C LYS A 413 26.67 -9.02 -10.13
N ASP A 414 26.27 -8.65 -11.36
CA ASP A 414 26.77 -7.47 -12.05
C ASP A 414 25.71 -6.89 -12.99
N THR A 415 25.53 -5.56 -12.95
CA THR A 415 24.61 -4.82 -13.83
C THR A 415 25.35 -3.97 -14.87
N THR A 416 26.68 -3.96 -14.87
CA THR A 416 27.52 -2.99 -15.62
C THR A 416 27.37 -3.13 -17.13
N ASN A 417 27.18 -4.36 -17.63
CA ASN A 417 27.11 -4.66 -19.07
C ASN A 417 25.67 -4.75 -19.61
N LEU A 418 24.66 -4.49 -18.77
CA LEU A 418 23.26 -4.57 -19.20
C LEU A 418 22.84 -3.29 -19.89
N LYS A 419 22.21 -3.44 -21.06
CA LYS A 419 21.71 -2.31 -21.85
C LYS A 419 20.23 -2.06 -21.58
N ASP A 420 19.84 -0.82 -21.37
CA ASP A 420 18.44 -0.45 -21.12
C ASP A 420 17.56 -0.72 -22.36
N GLU A 421 18.15 -0.58 -23.55
CA GLU A 421 17.49 -0.84 -24.83
C GLU A 421 16.97 -2.29 -24.94
N ASP A 422 17.70 -3.26 -24.38
CA ASP A 422 17.29 -4.67 -24.41
C ASP A 422 16.01 -4.90 -23.62
N PHE A 423 15.87 -4.24 -22.46
CA PHE A 423 14.65 -4.30 -21.64
C PHE A 423 13.49 -3.51 -22.25
N ILE A 424 13.78 -2.39 -22.88
CA ILE A 424 12.78 -1.59 -23.60
C ILE A 424 12.23 -2.39 -24.78
N ALA A 425 13.07 -3.10 -25.52
CA ALA A 425 12.67 -4.00 -26.58
C ALA A 425 11.76 -5.16 -26.09
N LEU A 426 11.91 -5.57 -24.84
CA LEU A 426 11.06 -6.56 -24.17
C LEU A 426 9.81 -5.97 -23.52
N GLY A 427 9.51 -4.69 -23.77
CA GLY A 427 8.30 -4.01 -23.32
C GLY A 427 8.45 -3.26 -21.99
N ALA A 428 9.67 -3.09 -21.49
CA ALA A 428 9.91 -2.24 -20.32
C ALA A 428 9.63 -0.76 -20.64
N LYS A 429 8.97 -0.08 -19.71
CA LYS A 429 8.67 1.36 -19.80
C LYS A 429 9.80 2.21 -19.22
N GLY A 430 10.74 1.60 -18.54
CA GLY A 430 11.90 2.25 -17.95
C GLY A 430 12.72 1.25 -17.12
N VAL A 431 13.97 1.61 -16.89
CA VAL A 431 14.94 0.83 -16.11
C VAL A 431 15.57 1.73 -15.06
N ILE A 432 15.65 1.25 -13.84
CA ILE A 432 16.23 1.98 -12.70
C ILE A 432 17.32 1.10 -12.09
N ARG A 433 18.50 1.65 -11.87
CA ARG A 433 19.62 1.00 -11.16
C ARG A 433 19.83 1.68 -9.82
N PRO A 434 19.25 1.17 -8.72
CA PRO A 434 19.44 1.73 -7.39
C PRO A 434 20.89 1.64 -6.90
N ASP A 435 21.59 0.59 -7.31
CA ASP A 435 23.01 0.32 -7.02
C ASP A 435 23.63 -0.58 -8.12
N LYS A 436 24.89 -0.99 -7.93
CA LYS A 436 25.63 -1.78 -8.92
C LYS A 436 25.17 -3.26 -9.02
N GLU A 437 24.39 -3.73 -8.06
CA GLU A 437 23.90 -5.11 -8.00
C GLU A 437 22.38 -5.21 -8.19
N SER A 438 21.67 -4.08 -8.27
CA SER A 438 20.21 -4.05 -8.32
C SER A 438 19.70 -3.35 -9.57
N ILE A 439 18.72 -3.98 -10.23
CA ILE A 439 18.01 -3.39 -11.37
C ILE A 439 16.51 -3.52 -11.16
N GLN A 440 15.78 -2.48 -11.49
CA GLN A 440 14.31 -2.45 -11.47
C GLN A 440 13.80 -2.13 -12.87
N ILE A 441 13.01 -3.04 -13.43
CA ILE A 441 12.47 -2.94 -14.79
C ILE A 441 10.97 -2.69 -14.69
N VAL A 442 10.51 -1.57 -15.23
CA VAL A 442 9.10 -1.15 -15.15
C VAL A 442 8.31 -1.85 -16.25
N LEU A 443 7.52 -2.85 -15.87
CA LEU A 443 6.71 -3.67 -16.79
C LEU A 443 5.19 -3.46 -16.64
N GLY A 444 4.77 -2.63 -15.66
CA GLY A 444 3.35 -2.49 -15.34
C GLY A 444 2.78 -3.80 -14.76
N THR A 445 1.52 -4.08 -15.02
CA THR A 445 0.79 -5.24 -14.46
C THR A 445 1.38 -6.62 -14.84
N GLN A 446 2.32 -6.67 -15.77
CA GLN A 446 2.99 -7.92 -16.17
C GLN A 446 4.19 -8.30 -15.29
N SER A 447 4.59 -7.42 -14.36
CA SER A 447 5.81 -7.61 -13.55
C SER A 447 5.80 -8.90 -12.74
N GLU A 448 4.67 -9.24 -12.12
CA GLU A 448 4.57 -10.46 -11.30
C GLU A 448 4.60 -11.73 -12.15
N SER A 449 3.88 -11.77 -13.28
CA SER A 449 3.87 -12.93 -14.17
C SER A 449 5.23 -13.17 -14.83
N VAL A 450 5.95 -12.10 -15.19
CA VAL A 450 7.32 -12.22 -15.70
C VAL A 450 8.28 -12.70 -14.61
N ALA A 451 8.16 -12.19 -13.37
CA ALA A 451 8.98 -12.66 -12.26
C ALA A 451 8.74 -14.15 -11.96
N GLU A 452 7.49 -14.59 -12.00
CA GLU A 452 7.12 -15.99 -11.79
C GLU A 452 7.68 -16.89 -12.92
N GLY A 453 7.59 -16.45 -14.17
CA GLY A 453 8.21 -17.12 -15.31
C GLY A 453 9.73 -17.23 -15.17
N ILE A 454 10.41 -16.16 -14.72
CA ILE A 454 11.86 -16.18 -14.47
C ILE A 454 12.20 -17.15 -13.34
N ARG A 455 11.47 -17.13 -12.22
CA ARG A 455 11.67 -18.06 -11.08
C ARG A 455 11.51 -19.52 -11.54
N SER A 456 10.46 -19.79 -12.33
CA SER A 456 10.21 -21.13 -12.90
C SER A 456 11.30 -21.54 -13.88
N GLY A 457 11.74 -20.62 -14.76
CA GLY A 457 12.83 -20.88 -15.71
C GLY A 457 14.18 -21.16 -15.04
N LEU A 458 14.45 -20.53 -13.88
CA LEU A 458 15.66 -20.77 -13.09
C LEU A 458 15.64 -22.12 -12.33
N LEU A 459 14.47 -22.71 -12.11
CA LEU A 459 14.33 -24.03 -11.47
C LEU A 459 14.51 -25.19 -12.45
N VAL A 460 14.43 -24.92 -13.76
CA VAL A 460 14.54 -25.92 -14.83
C VAL A 460 15.97 -25.97 -15.41
N LEU A 461 16.78 -24.97 -15.14
CA LEU A 461 18.21 -24.88 -15.49
C LEU A 461 19.10 -25.33 -14.32
#